data_83cc65f4fd634ec24ea9c640623a3341
#
_entry.id   83cc65f4fd634ec24ea9c640623a3341
#
_cell.length_a   1.000
_cell.length_b   1.000
_cell.length_c   1.000
_cell.angle_alpha   90.00
_cell.angle_beta   90.00
_cell.angle_gamma   90.00
#
_symmetry.space_group_name_H-M   'P 1'
#
loop_
_entity.id
_entity.type
_entity.pdbx_description
1 polymer ?
#
loop_
_entity_poly.entity_id
_entity_poly.type
_entity_poly.pdbx_seq_one_letter_code
_entity_poly.pdbx_strand_id
1 'polypeptide(L)'
;LTPGGQVISLQDLIETNPEAVMGEKLVAVSQSLFGRVTWPIVSKKFDNLNPIPHHLHWSKWEVYDINSYDNPGVNPSHYHTTAMGLYPFVSKDEFLACMKRWGQGEYNGVRHLSPHTMMKLDDGFVMPNGVLHSPTDLCTHELHVTMDEHFLAEDRTLDGRIGAADAFYACREEDYPKDEHEDWEYLVDKFDFAANQDPDFVRKNSRPAITAEEFAGDGVDAKWIVYGDFLGDQKCSILRLTLAPGAKTTFRPESPA
;
A
#
# COMPACT_ATOMS: atom_id res chain seq x y z
N LEU A 1 -15.46 -19.48 -13.17
CA LEU A 1 -16.60 -20.13 -13.85
C LEU A 1 -16.81 -21.51 -13.25
N THR A 2 -18.05 -21.85 -12.89
CA THR A 2 -18.41 -23.21 -12.52
C THR A 2 -18.35 -24.15 -13.76
N PRO A 3 -18.32 -25.48 -13.59
CA PRO A 3 -18.40 -26.43 -14.72
C PRO A 3 -19.61 -26.19 -15.63
N GLY A 4 -20.67 -25.54 -15.13
CA GLY A 4 -21.86 -25.15 -15.92
C GLY A 4 -21.76 -23.75 -16.54
N GLY A 5 -20.62 -23.09 -16.50
CA GLY A 5 -20.41 -21.74 -17.06
C GLY A 5 -21.01 -20.60 -16.23
N GLN A 6 -21.54 -20.87 -15.06
CA GLN A 6 -22.07 -19.84 -14.17
C GLN A 6 -20.91 -19.00 -13.60
N VAL A 7 -21.05 -17.68 -13.59
CA VAL A 7 -20.15 -16.77 -12.90
C VAL A 7 -20.52 -16.74 -11.41
N ILE A 8 -19.56 -17.03 -10.56
CA ILE A 8 -19.68 -16.88 -9.11
C ILE A 8 -18.55 -15.95 -8.64
N SER A 9 -18.85 -15.04 -7.77
CA SER A 9 -17.83 -14.15 -7.22
C SER A 9 -16.94 -14.89 -6.21
N LEU A 10 -15.70 -14.40 -6.02
CA LEU A 10 -14.82 -14.93 -4.97
C LEU A 10 -15.43 -14.68 -3.57
N GLN A 11 -16.11 -13.56 -3.39
CA GLN A 11 -16.82 -13.26 -2.16
C GLN A 11 -17.89 -14.30 -1.84
N ASP A 12 -18.77 -14.62 -2.82
CA ASP A 12 -19.80 -15.65 -2.63
C ASP A 12 -19.19 -17.01 -2.31
N LEU A 13 -18.04 -17.35 -2.92
CA LEU A 13 -17.33 -18.59 -2.62
C LEU A 13 -16.80 -18.62 -1.19
N ILE A 14 -16.23 -17.52 -0.72
CA ILE A 14 -15.71 -17.38 0.65
C ILE A 14 -16.86 -17.44 1.66
N GLU A 15 -17.97 -16.79 1.38
CA GLU A 15 -19.13 -16.78 2.27
C GLU A 15 -19.81 -18.15 2.37
N THR A 16 -19.84 -18.89 1.27
CA THR A 16 -20.54 -20.20 1.22
C THR A 16 -19.65 -21.39 1.57
N ASN A 17 -18.35 -21.31 1.28
CA ASN A 17 -17.41 -22.42 1.48
C ASN A 17 -16.03 -21.91 1.95
N PRO A 18 -15.94 -21.18 3.07
CA PRO A 18 -14.73 -20.52 3.50
C PRO A 18 -13.53 -21.46 3.65
N GLU A 19 -13.72 -22.60 4.33
CA GLU A 19 -12.63 -23.54 4.60
C GLU A 19 -12.11 -24.20 3.31
N ALA A 20 -12.98 -24.48 2.34
CA ALA A 20 -12.56 -25.04 1.07
C ALA A 20 -11.77 -24.05 0.21
N VAL A 21 -12.04 -22.73 0.36
CA VAL A 21 -11.40 -21.67 -0.41
C VAL A 21 -10.13 -21.16 0.28
N MET A 22 -10.18 -20.97 1.59
CA MET A 22 -9.14 -20.31 2.37
C MET A 22 -8.32 -21.29 3.24
N GLY A 23 -8.88 -22.43 3.58
CA GLY A 23 -8.34 -23.35 4.58
C GLY A 23 -8.67 -22.92 6.02
N GLU A 24 -8.77 -23.89 6.93
CA GLU A 24 -9.19 -23.69 8.33
C GLU A 24 -8.37 -22.61 9.05
N LYS A 25 -7.04 -22.62 8.87
CA LYS A 25 -6.16 -21.65 9.55
C LYS A 25 -6.44 -20.22 9.14
N LEU A 26 -6.62 -19.96 7.83
CA LEU A 26 -6.87 -18.61 7.34
C LEU A 26 -8.26 -18.12 7.72
N VAL A 27 -9.25 -19.01 7.76
CA VAL A 27 -10.59 -18.73 8.29
C VAL A 27 -10.50 -18.29 9.76
N ALA A 28 -9.76 -19.03 10.59
CA ALA A 28 -9.56 -18.69 12.00
C ALA A 28 -8.87 -17.32 12.19
N VAL A 29 -7.82 -17.05 11.41
CA VAL A 29 -7.12 -15.75 11.41
C VAL A 29 -8.07 -14.63 11.00
N SER A 30 -8.82 -14.81 9.92
CA SER A 30 -9.79 -13.82 9.45
C SER A 30 -10.85 -13.52 10.50
N GLN A 31 -11.42 -14.55 11.10
CA GLN A 31 -12.40 -14.40 12.18
C GLN A 31 -11.82 -13.65 13.39
N SER A 32 -10.56 -13.94 13.75
CA SER A 32 -9.89 -13.28 14.87
C SER A 32 -9.61 -11.80 14.60
N LEU A 33 -9.19 -11.46 13.38
CA LEU A 33 -8.81 -10.08 13.03
C LEU A 33 -10.01 -9.18 12.74
N PHE A 34 -11.05 -9.72 12.10
CA PHE A 34 -12.12 -8.91 11.53
C PHE A 34 -13.51 -9.20 12.12
N GLY A 35 -13.62 -10.18 13.05
CA GLY A 35 -14.90 -10.63 13.59
C GLY A 35 -15.81 -11.31 12.57
N ARG A 36 -15.33 -11.53 11.34
CA ARG A 36 -16.04 -12.19 10.25
C ARG A 36 -15.08 -12.93 9.34
N VAL A 37 -15.60 -13.87 8.55
CA VAL A 37 -14.80 -14.54 7.54
C VAL A 37 -14.71 -13.65 6.30
N THR A 38 -13.49 -13.24 5.98
CA THR A 38 -13.15 -12.46 4.79
C THR A 38 -11.72 -12.82 4.37
N TRP A 39 -11.32 -12.49 3.15
CA TRP A 39 -9.93 -12.64 2.77
C TRP A 39 -9.07 -11.63 3.54
N PRO A 40 -8.14 -12.05 4.41
CA PRO A 40 -7.49 -11.14 5.36
C PRO A 40 -6.42 -10.24 4.73
N ILE A 41 -5.88 -10.65 3.59
CA ILE A 41 -4.80 -9.94 2.89
C ILE A 41 -5.20 -9.71 1.43
N VAL A 42 -5.02 -8.49 0.96
CA VAL A 42 -5.10 -8.15 -0.46
C VAL A 42 -3.68 -8.13 -1.04
N SER A 43 -3.53 -8.74 -2.20
CA SER A 43 -2.32 -8.68 -3.01
C SER A 43 -2.64 -7.89 -4.28
N LYS A 44 -1.93 -6.80 -4.50
CA LYS A 44 -2.06 -5.95 -5.67
C LYS A 44 -0.72 -5.91 -6.41
N LYS A 45 -0.75 -5.99 -7.72
CA LYS A 45 0.39 -5.66 -8.56
C LYS A 45 0.09 -4.38 -9.31
N PHE A 46 0.83 -3.35 -9.00
CA PHE A 46 0.77 -2.09 -9.73
C PHE A 46 1.84 -2.06 -10.81
N ASP A 47 1.39 -1.69 -11.98
CA ASP A 47 2.19 -1.43 -13.15
C ASP A 47 1.92 0.04 -13.51
N ASN A 48 2.43 0.93 -12.64
CA ASN A 48 2.05 2.32 -12.66
C ASN A 48 2.64 3.04 -13.86
N LEU A 49 1.84 3.11 -14.93
CA LEU A 49 2.08 4.04 -16.03
C LEU A 49 1.69 5.48 -15.67
N ASN A 50 0.98 5.65 -14.57
CA ASN A 50 0.39 6.92 -14.18
C ASN A 50 0.56 7.15 -12.68
N PRO A 51 0.89 8.38 -12.27
CA PRO A 51 1.00 8.71 -10.86
C PRO A 51 -0.35 8.52 -10.14
N ILE A 52 -0.27 7.98 -8.93
CA ILE A 52 -1.41 7.90 -8.03
C ILE A 52 -1.47 9.20 -7.24
N PRO A 53 -2.67 9.80 -7.01
CA PRO A 53 -2.79 10.98 -6.15
C PRO A 53 -2.25 10.75 -4.75
N HIS A 54 -1.77 11.80 -4.10
CA HIS A 54 -1.44 11.75 -2.68
C HIS A 54 -2.67 11.32 -1.89
N HIS A 55 -2.49 10.31 -1.07
CA HIS A 55 -3.54 9.75 -0.22
C HIS A 55 -2.95 9.20 1.07
N LEU A 56 -3.82 8.87 2.01
CA LEU A 56 -3.46 8.15 3.22
C LEU A 56 -4.56 7.16 3.60
N HIS A 57 -4.20 6.21 4.44
CA HIS A 57 -5.10 5.22 5.02
C HIS A 57 -5.06 5.34 6.54
N TRP A 58 -6.19 5.47 7.23
CA TRP A 58 -6.19 5.53 8.69
C TRP A 58 -6.09 4.17 9.37
N SER A 59 -6.62 3.14 8.74
CA SER A 59 -6.74 1.81 9.33
C SER A 59 -6.08 0.69 8.52
N LYS A 60 -5.36 1.06 7.47
CA LYS A 60 -4.67 0.12 6.59
C LYS A 60 -3.18 0.44 6.54
N TRP A 61 -2.35 -0.56 6.83
CA TRP A 61 -0.93 -0.57 6.49
C TRP A 61 -0.72 -1.25 5.14
N GLU A 62 0.39 -0.95 4.50
CA GLU A 62 0.80 -1.55 3.25
C GLU A 62 2.26 -1.98 3.30
N VAL A 63 2.60 -3.05 2.59
CA VAL A 63 4.00 -3.44 2.36
C VAL A 63 4.23 -3.57 0.87
N TYR A 64 5.37 -3.08 0.42
CA TYR A 64 5.74 -3.07 -0.98
C TYR A 64 6.95 -3.96 -1.23
N ASP A 65 6.86 -4.78 -2.27
CA ASP A 65 7.97 -5.34 -2.99
C ASP A 65 8.19 -4.50 -4.24
N ILE A 66 9.32 -3.79 -4.30
CA ILE A 66 9.65 -2.88 -5.40
C ILE A 66 10.28 -3.70 -6.51
N ASN A 67 9.45 -4.09 -7.47
CA ASN A 67 9.84 -4.93 -8.58
C ASN A 67 10.63 -4.18 -9.65
N SER A 68 11.13 -4.93 -10.63
CA SER A 68 11.94 -4.39 -11.70
C SER A 68 11.24 -3.29 -12.50
N TYR A 69 12.01 -2.35 -13.02
CA TYR A 69 11.61 -1.28 -13.92
C TYR A 69 11.19 -1.77 -15.32
N ASP A 70 10.98 -3.08 -15.49
CA ASP A 70 10.59 -3.68 -16.78
C ASP A 70 9.13 -3.40 -17.14
N ASN A 71 8.67 -2.19 -16.83
CA ASN A 71 7.46 -1.71 -17.43
C ASN A 71 7.81 -1.08 -18.79
N PRO A 72 7.50 -1.75 -19.92
CA PRO A 72 7.88 -1.26 -21.24
C PRO A 72 7.25 0.08 -21.63
N GLY A 73 6.29 0.55 -20.83
CA GLY A 73 5.67 1.87 -21.00
C GLY A 73 6.30 2.98 -20.17
N VAL A 74 7.18 2.68 -19.23
CA VAL A 74 7.85 3.69 -18.41
C VAL A 74 9.01 4.31 -19.17
N ASN A 75 9.00 5.62 -19.27
CA ASN A 75 10.14 6.36 -19.82
C ASN A 75 11.36 6.16 -18.88
N PRO A 76 12.46 5.56 -19.34
CA PRO A 76 13.64 5.33 -18.50
C PRO A 76 14.31 6.60 -17.98
N SER A 77 13.92 7.77 -18.47
CA SER A 77 14.34 9.06 -17.93
C SER A 77 13.51 9.51 -16.72
N HIS A 78 12.40 8.86 -16.42
CA HIS A 78 11.64 9.13 -15.20
C HIS A 78 12.31 8.45 -14.02
N TYR A 79 12.66 9.25 -13.02
CA TYR A 79 13.15 8.74 -11.77
C TYR A 79 11.98 8.08 -11.02
N HIS A 80 12.15 6.81 -10.68
CA HIS A 80 11.16 6.05 -9.91
C HIS A 80 11.14 6.55 -8.48
N THR A 81 10.32 7.56 -8.24
CA THR A 81 10.17 8.17 -6.93
C THR A 81 8.80 7.88 -6.34
N THR A 82 8.73 7.92 -5.04
CA THR A 82 7.48 7.98 -4.31
C THR A 82 7.53 9.17 -3.38
N ALA A 83 6.42 9.86 -3.22
CA ALA A 83 6.29 10.92 -2.23
C ALA A 83 5.76 10.32 -0.92
N MET A 84 6.34 10.68 0.21
CA MET A 84 5.98 10.11 1.50
C MET A 84 6.07 11.16 2.60
N GLY A 85 4.98 11.31 3.37
CA GLY A 85 4.89 12.28 4.46
C GLY A 85 4.95 13.72 3.99
N LEU A 86 5.36 14.59 4.88
CA LEU A 86 5.52 16.02 4.67
C LEU A 86 6.95 16.45 5.03
N TYR A 87 7.42 17.53 4.43
CA TYR A 87 8.66 18.16 4.89
C TYR A 87 8.52 18.61 6.36
N PRO A 88 9.58 18.51 7.17
CA PRO A 88 9.53 18.86 8.61
C PRO A 88 9.15 20.31 8.92
N PHE A 89 9.28 21.21 7.95
CA PHE A 89 8.95 22.62 8.09
C PHE A 89 7.51 22.98 7.67
N VAL A 90 6.73 22.04 7.15
CA VAL A 90 5.35 22.27 6.74
C VAL A 90 4.49 22.50 7.98
N SER A 91 3.83 23.65 8.04
CA SER A 91 2.92 23.98 9.12
C SER A 91 1.52 23.40 8.89
N LYS A 92 0.74 23.27 9.98
CA LYS A 92 -0.68 22.91 9.87
C LYS A 92 -1.44 23.87 8.95
N ASP A 93 -1.15 25.19 9.04
CA ASP A 93 -1.84 26.21 8.24
C ASP A 93 -1.52 26.06 6.74
N GLU A 94 -0.29 25.71 6.38
CA GLU A 94 0.08 25.46 4.99
C GLU A 94 -0.63 24.23 4.44
N PHE A 95 -0.66 23.13 5.19
CA PHE A 95 -1.38 21.93 4.80
C PHE A 95 -2.90 22.18 4.69
N LEU A 96 -3.49 22.86 5.66
CA LEU A 96 -4.88 23.29 5.64
C LEU A 96 -5.20 24.16 4.41
N ALA A 97 -4.31 25.10 4.08
CA ALA A 97 -4.49 25.95 2.90
C ALA A 97 -4.49 25.13 1.59
N CYS A 98 -3.71 24.04 1.51
CA CYS A 98 -3.77 23.10 0.41
C CYS A 98 -5.12 22.37 0.36
N MET A 99 -5.59 21.85 1.50
CA MET A 99 -6.86 21.14 1.57
C MET A 99 -8.04 22.04 1.20
N LYS A 100 -8.07 23.28 1.67
CA LYS A 100 -9.12 24.26 1.33
C LYS A 100 -9.16 24.64 -0.17
N ARG A 101 -8.10 24.35 -0.93
CA ARG A 101 -8.11 24.50 -2.39
C ARG A 101 -8.69 23.31 -3.14
N TRP A 102 -9.06 22.25 -2.44
CA TRP A 102 -9.67 21.09 -3.08
C TRP A 102 -10.89 21.48 -3.92
N GLY A 103 -10.94 20.98 -5.14
CA GLY A 103 -12.10 21.19 -6.02
C GLY A 103 -12.30 22.61 -6.56
N GLN A 104 -11.40 23.56 -6.25
CA GLN A 104 -11.51 24.96 -6.71
C GLN A 104 -11.07 25.18 -8.17
N GLY A 105 -10.81 24.10 -8.90
CA GLY A 105 -10.37 24.16 -10.31
C GLY A 105 -8.88 24.40 -10.51
N GLU A 106 -8.14 24.73 -9.45
CA GLU A 106 -6.70 24.86 -9.42
C GLU A 106 -6.07 23.65 -8.72
N TYR A 107 -4.82 23.34 -9.03
CA TYR A 107 -4.06 22.32 -8.33
C TYR A 107 -3.86 22.71 -6.86
N ASN A 108 -4.22 21.84 -5.93
CA ASN A 108 -4.18 22.19 -4.51
C ASN A 108 -2.76 22.29 -3.91
N GLY A 109 -1.74 21.76 -4.59
CA GLY A 109 -0.34 21.96 -4.27
C GLY A 109 0.22 21.05 -3.19
N VAL A 110 -0.53 20.10 -2.67
CA VAL A 110 -0.08 19.21 -1.57
C VAL A 110 1.20 18.45 -1.92
N ARG A 111 1.40 18.07 -3.18
CA ARG A 111 2.61 17.35 -3.62
C ARG A 111 3.89 18.13 -3.37
N HIS A 112 3.84 19.45 -3.40
CA HIS A 112 5.00 20.30 -3.12
C HIS A 112 5.39 20.33 -1.63
N LEU A 113 4.50 19.83 -0.77
CA LEU A 113 4.74 19.73 0.66
C LEU A 113 5.40 18.39 1.07
N SER A 114 5.50 17.44 0.14
CA SER A 114 6.01 16.09 0.39
C SER A 114 7.41 15.88 -0.16
N PRO A 115 8.31 15.21 0.61
CA PRO A 115 9.58 14.78 0.08
C PRO A 115 9.40 13.65 -0.93
N HIS A 116 10.14 13.73 -2.02
CA HIS A 116 10.19 12.69 -3.04
C HIS A 116 11.44 11.83 -2.83
N THR A 117 11.23 10.54 -2.65
CA THR A 117 12.31 9.57 -2.41
C THR A 117 12.46 8.63 -3.58
N MET A 118 13.68 8.47 -4.05
CA MET A 118 14.00 7.45 -5.05
C MET A 118 14.06 6.08 -4.35
N MET A 119 13.22 5.17 -4.79
CA MET A 119 13.17 3.82 -4.25
C MET A 119 14.21 2.94 -4.95
N LYS A 120 14.82 2.05 -4.17
CA LYS A 120 15.76 1.09 -4.69
C LYS A 120 15.03 -0.18 -5.13
N LEU A 121 15.35 -0.63 -6.34
CA LEU A 121 14.85 -1.90 -6.85
C LEU A 121 15.23 -3.07 -5.96
N ASP A 122 14.35 -4.03 -5.93
CA ASP A 122 14.47 -5.26 -5.17
C ASP A 122 14.42 -5.09 -3.65
N ASP A 123 14.31 -3.86 -3.15
CA ASP A 123 14.08 -3.61 -1.74
C ASP A 123 12.57 -3.66 -1.42
N GLY A 124 12.28 -4.00 -0.18
CA GLY A 124 10.95 -3.88 0.40
C GLY A 124 10.74 -2.53 1.06
N PHE A 125 9.50 -2.18 1.26
CA PHE A 125 9.13 -1.00 2.03
C PHE A 125 7.87 -1.26 2.85
N VAL A 126 7.78 -0.65 4.02
CA VAL A 126 6.61 -0.69 4.88
C VAL A 126 5.98 0.69 4.95
N MET A 127 4.72 0.79 4.59
CA MET A 127 3.93 2.00 4.71
C MET A 127 2.95 1.84 5.87
N PRO A 128 3.20 2.48 7.03
CA PRO A 128 2.27 2.46 8.13
C PRO A 128 1.01 3.28 7.80
N ASN A 129 -0.08 2.95 8.49
CA ASN A 129 -1.30 3.74 8.42
C ASN A 129 -1.08 5.20 8.88
N GLY A 130 -1.89 6.12 8.41
CA GLY A 130 -1.85 7.54 8.76
C GLY A 130 -0.75 8.35 8.07
N VAL A 131 0.09 7.74 7.23
CA VAL A 131 1.13 8.46 6.51
C VAL A 131 0.71 8.77 5.08
N LEU A 132 0.78 10.05 4.74
CA LEU A 132 0.51 10.56 3.39
C LEU A 132 1.54 10.02 2.40
N HIS A 133 1.08 9.47 1.29
CA HIS A 133 1.97 8.92 0.28
C HIS A 133 1.37 8.98 -1.12
N SER A 134 2.24 8.88 -2.11
CA SER A 134 1.86 8.83 -3.51
C SER A 134 2.91 8.04 -4.28
N PRO A 135 2.64 6.74 -4.55
CA PRO A 135 3.44 6.00 -5.52
C PRO A 135 3.32 6.68 -6.87
N THR A 136 4.46 6.97 -7.51
CA THR A 136 4.47 7.54 -8.85
C THR A 136 4.61 6.44 -9.90
N ASP A 137 5.77 6.25 -10.49
CA ASP A 137 5.99 5.31 -11.60
C ASP A 137 6.55 3.96 -11.12
N LEU A 138 6.30 3.60 -9.86
CA LEU A 138 6.81 2.36 -9.30
C LEU A 138 6.01 1.16 -9.79
N CYS A 139 6.71 0.13 -10.22
CA CYS A 139 6.14 -1.20 -10.32
C CYS A 139 6.28 -1.88 -8.96
N THR A 140 5.17 -2.14 -8.30
CA THR A 140 5.16 -2.73 -6.97
C THR A 140 4.25 -3.95 -6.91
N HIS A 141 4.65 -4.92 -6.11
CA HIS A 141 3.75 -5.90 -5.55
C HIS A 141 3.42 -5.47 -4.12
N GLU A 142 2.18 -5.13 -3.90
CA GLU A 142 1.69 -4.59 -2.64
C GLU A 142 0.84 -5.61 -1.92
N LEU A 143 1.09 -5.77 -0.63
CA LEU A 143 0.22 -6.50 0.28
C LEU A 143 -0.33 -5.56 1.34
N HIS A 144 -1.60 -5.69 1.65
CA HIS A 144 -2.24 -4.95 2.74
C HIS A 144 -3.42 -5.75 3.32
N VAL A 145 -3.92 -5.34 4.47
CA VAL A 145 -5.16 -5.89 5.03
C VAL A 145 -6.35 -5.61 4.12
N THR A 146 -7.38 -6.46 4.19
CA THR A 146 -8.58 -6.32 3.34
C THR A 146 -9.43 -5.13 3.77
N MET A 147 -8.91 -3.96 3.51
CA MET A 147 -9.63 -2.70 3.58
C MET A 147 -9.14 -1.82 2.44
N ASP A 148 -10.04 -1.13 1.80
CA ASP A 148 -9.70 -0.24 0.68
C ASP A 148 -10.14 1.20 0.98
N GLU A 149 -10.14 1.55 2.27
CA GLU A 149 -10.39 2.91 2.72
C GLU A 149 -9.20 3.80 2.39
N HIS A 150 -9.46 4.98 1.94
CA HIS A 150 -8.44 6.00 1.75
C HIS A 150 -9.06 7.40 1.71
N PHE A 151 -8.28 8.36 2.12
CA PHE A 151 -8.51 9.78 1.93
C PHE A 151 -7.59 10.29 0.81
N LEU A 152 -8.14 11.02 -0.14
CA LEU A 152 -7.34 11.68 -1.18
C LEU A 152 -6.95 13.09 -0.74
N ALA A 153 -5.66 13.34 -0.64
CA ALA A 153 -5.14 14.68 -0.31
C ALA A 153 -4.82 15.52 -1.57
N GLU A 154 -4.68 14.88 -2.72
CA GLU A 154 -4.36 15.54 -3.99
C GLU A 154 -5.55 15.49 -4.94
N ASP A 155 -6.03 16.64 -5.35
CA ASP A 155 -7.19 16.77 -6.24
C ASP A 155 -6.86 16.41 -7.70
N ARG A 156 -5.59 16.55 -8.11
CA ARG A 156 -5.11 16.26 -9.46
C ARG A 156 -3.78 15.53 -9.44
N THR A 157 -3.62 14.56 -10.31
CA THR A 157 -2.36 13.87 -10.55
C THR A 157 -1.36 14.75 -11.31
N LEU A 158 -0.09 14.36 -11.35
CA LEU A 158 0.95 15.08 -12.08
C LEU A 158 0.66 15.24 -13.57
N ASP A 159 -0.09 14.33 -14.17
CA ASP A 159 -0.52 14.39 -15.58
C ASP A 159 -1.81 15.21 -15.78
N GLY A 160 -2.30 15.88 -14.71
CA GLY A 160 -3.43 16.81 -14.75
C GLY A 160 -4.81 16.16 -14.67
N ARG A 161 -4.90 14.85 -14.49
CA ARG A 161 -6.20 14.17 -14.31
C ARG A 161 -6.78 14.49 -12.93
N ILE A 162 -8.08 14.69 -12.87
CA ILE A 162 -8.82 14.85 -11.62
C ILE A 162 -8.86 13.49 -10.92
N GLY A 163 -8.43 13.43 -9.66
CA GLY A 163 -8.39 12.20 -8.89
C GLY A 163 -9.81 11.70 -8.54
N ALA A 164 -10.57 12.54 -7.84
CA ALA A 164 -11.98 12.31 -7.51
C ALA A 164 -12.68 13.66 -7.27
N ALA A 165 -14.01 13.66 -7.35
CA ALA A 165 -14.80 14.84 -7.01
C ALA A 165 -14.90 15.05 -5.49
N ASP A 166 -14.82 13.97 -4.71
CA ASP A 166 -14.89 13.95 -3.25
C ASP A 166 -13.61 13.32 -2.70
N ALA A 167 -12.90 14.05 -1.85
CA ALA A 167 -11.68 13.60 -1.18
C ALA A 167 -11.91 12.42 -0.22
N PHE A 168 -13.13 12.30 0.29
CA PHE A 168 -13.52 11.35 1.32
C PHE A 168 -14.33 10.17 0.80
N TYR A 169 -14.51 10.03 -0.50
CA TYR A 169 -15.41 9.06 -1.13
C TYR A 169 -15.18 7.60 -0.70
N ALA A 170 -13.97 7.27 -0.30
CA ALA A 170 -13.59 5.94 0.15
C ALA A 170 -13.23 5.88 1.64
N CYS A 171 -13.51 6.92 2.42
CA CYS A 171 -13.34 6.91 3.86
C CYS A 171 -14.43 6.06 4.52
N ARG A 172 -14.05 5.35 5.60
CA ARG A 172 -15.01 4.66 6.43
C ARG A 172 -15.62 5.63 7.44
N GLU A 173 -16.88 5.42 7.79
CA GLU A 173 -17.61 6.22 8.76
C GLU A 173 -16.92 6.28 10.13
N GLU A 174 -16.31 5.18 10.57
CA GLU A 174 -15.58 5.13 11.83
C GLU A 174 -14.25 5.87 11.80
N ASP A 175 -13.62 6.02 10.61
CA ASP A 175 -12.35 6.72 10.45
C ASP A 175 -12.57 8.22 10.22
N TYR A 176 -13.61 8.55 9.45
CA TYR A 176 -13.99 9.93 9.14
C TYR A 176 -15.50 10.02 8.94
N PRO A 177 -16.25 10.55 9.92
CA PRO A 177 -17.71 10.65 9.86
C PRO A 177 -18.18 11.50 8.68
N LYS A 178 -19.30 11.11 8.06
CA LYS A 178 -19.82 11.79 6.87
C LYS A 178 -20.26 13.23 7.11
N ASP A 179 -20.69 13.54 8.31
CA ASP A 179 -21.05 14.90 8.71
C ASP A 179 -19.85 15.83 8.89
N GLU A 180 -18.63 15.27 8.94
CA GLU A 180 -17.36 15.99 8.98
C GLU A 180 -16.68 16.07 7.60
N HIS A 181 -17.26 15.46 6.55
CA HIS A 181 -16.74 15.59 5.20
C HIS A 181 -16.72 17.06 4.79
N GLU A 182 -15.62 17.50 4.17
CA GLU A 182 -15.33 18.90 3.83
C GLU A 182 -15.00 19.80 5.04
N ASP A 183 -14.99 19.30 6.26
CA ASP A 183 -14.39 20.00 7.39
C ASP A 183 -12.86 19.79 7.37
N TRP A 184 -12.19 20.68 6.66
CA TRP A 184 -10.74 20.62 6.51
C TRP A 184 -9.98 20.89 7.80
N GLU A 185 -10.54 21.70 8.71
CA GLU A 185 -9.97 21.92 10.05
C GLU A 185 -9.99 20.63 10.87
N TYR A 186 -11.11 19.93 10.88
CA TYR A 186 -11.24 18.64 11.56
C TYR A 186 -10.22 17.62 10.98
N LEU A 187 -10.11 17.55 9.65
CA LEU A 187 -9.12 16.71 8.98
C LEU A 187 -7.70 16.99 9.47
N VAL A 188 -7.31 18.26 9.45
CA VAL A 188 -5.95 18.69 9.82
C VAL A 188 -5.66 18.44 11.29
N ASP A 189 -6.64 18.59 12.17
CA ASP A 189 -6.49 18.28 13.59
C ASP A 189 -6.35 16.77 13.86
N LYS A 190 -6.95 15.94 13.03
CA LYS A 190 -6.82 14.48 13.09
C LYS A 190 -5.52 13.95 12.47
N PHE A 191 -4.87 14.74 11.64
CA PHE A 191 -3.66 14.34 10.91
C PHE A 191 -2.45 14.25 11.83
N ASP A 192 -1.76 13.10 11.83
CA ASP A 192 -0.53 12.91 12.64
C ASP A 192 0.67 13.57 11.96
N PHE A 193 0.90 14.85 12.28
CA PHE A 193 2.05 15.60 11.78
C PHE A 193 3.38 14.99 12.22
N ALA A 194 3.46 14.42 13.42
CA ALA A 194 4.71 13.85 13.92
C ALA A 194 5.14 12.64 13.10
N ALA A 195 4.20 11.75 12.78
CA ALA A 195 4.46 10.59 11.91
C ALA A 195 4.79 11.02 10.48
N ASN A 196 4.07 12.02 9.95
CA ASN A 196 4.24 12.49 8.58
C ASN A 196 5.50 13.35 8.37
N GLN A 197 6.07 13.93 9.42
CA GLN A 197 7.25 14.78 9.38
C GLN A 197 8.51 14.11 9.92
N ASP A 198 8.48 12.80 10.15
CA ASP A 198 9.63 12.04 10.64
C ASP A 198 10.76 12.06 9.60
N PRO A 199 11.90 12.73 9.85
CA PRO A 199 13.01 12.81 8.90
C PRO A 199 13.68 11.45 8.65
N ASP A 200 13.47 10.51 9.55
CA ASP A 200 13.99 9.15 9.47
C ASP A 200 12.99 8.14 8.87
N PHE A 201 11.84 8.60 8.41
CA PHE A 201 10.73 7.75 7.96
C PHE A 201 11.20 6.71 6.94
N VAL A 202 11.86 7.15 5.88
CA VAL A 202 12.33 6.25 4.81
C VAL A 202 13.33 5.23 5.37
N ARG A 203 14.29 5.65 6.19
CA ARG A 203 15.30 4.76 6.78
C ARG A 203 14.66 3.70 7.69
N LYS A 204 13.68 4.07 8.50
CA LYS A 204 12.98 3.16 9.42
C LYS A 204 12.14 2.12 8.71
N ASN A 205 11.58 2.46 7.55
CA ASN A 205 10.59 1.65 6.85
C ASN A 205 11.13 0.91 5.62
N SER A 206 12.34 1.23 5.15
CA SER A 206 13.00 0.46 4.10
C SER A 206 13.46 -0.91 4.61
N ARG A 207 13.37 -1.90 3.75
CA ARG A 207 13.80 -3.28 3.99
C ARG A 207 14.73 -3.70 2.86
N PRO A 208 16.05 -3.50 2.99
CA PRO A 208 17.01 -4.01 2.00
C PRO A 208 16.84 -5.52 1.86
N ALA A 209 16.76 -6.00 0.63
CA ALA A 209 16.61 -7.44 0.37
C ALA A 209 17.78 -8.23 0.95
N ILE A 210 17.47 -9.30 1.65
CA ILE A 210 18.47 -10.23 2.21
C ILE A 210 18.30 -11.62 1.64
N THR A 211 19.40 -12.35 1.44
CA THR A 211 19.34 -13.73 0.96
C THR A 211 18.64 -14.62 1.97
N ALA A 212 17.68 -15.39 1.50
CA ALA A 212 17.00 -16.44 2.28
C ALA A 212 17.74 -17.77 2.03
N GLU A 213 18.83 -17.98 2.78
CA GLU A 213 19.75 -19.11 2.59
C GLU A 213 19.06 -20.47 2.68
N GLU A 214 18.02 -20.57 3.52
CA GLU A 214 17.22 -21.77 3.72
C GLU A 214 16.42 -22.21 2.48
N PHE A 215 16.22 -21.30 1.52
CA PHE A 215 15.49 -21.54 0.26
C PHE A 215 16.36 -21.40 -0.97
N ALA A 216 17.57 -20.86 -0.83
CA ALA A 216 18.50 -20.69 -1.93
C ALA A 216 19.15 -22.04 -2.31
N GLY A 217 19.50 -22.20 -3.58
CA GLY A 217 20.14 -23.42 -4.07
C GLY A 217 20.45 -23.36 -5.56
N ASP A 218 20.82 -24.50 -6.15
CA ASP A 218 21.17 -24.58 -7.56
C ASP A 218 20.03 -24.09 -8.47
N GLY A 219 20.26 -22.94 -9.10
CA GLY A 219 19.28 -22.29 -9.96
C GLY A 219 18.09 -21.63 -9.21
N VAL A 220 18.18 -21.48 -7.90
CA VAL A 220 17.17 -20.80 -7.08
C VAL A 220 17.81 -19.62 -6.37
N ASP A 221 17.41 -18.40 -6.73
CA ASP A 221 17.69 -17.19 -5.96
C ASP A 221 16.50 -16.90 -5.05
N ALA A 222 16.73 -16.83 -3.75
CA ALA A 222 15.71 -16.62 -2.74
C ALA A 222 16.06 -15.40 -1.89
N LYS A 223 15.11 -14.47 -1.75
CA LYS A 223 15.30 -13.22 -1.00
C LYS A 223 14.11 -12.89 -0.15
N TRP A 224 14.36 -12.57 1.11
CA TRP A 224 13.42 -11.87 1.93
C TRP A 224 13.39 -10.40 1.51
N ILE A 225 12.22 -9.93 1.06
CA ILE A 225 11.99 -8.56 0.59
C ILE A 225 11.35 -7.73 1.71
N VAL A 226 10.33 -8.28 2.37
CA VAL A 226 9.74 -7.70 3.59
C VAL A 226 9.90 -8.70 4.71
N TYR A 227 10.44 -8.26 5.82
CA TYR A 227 10.78 -9.09 6.96
C TYR A 227 10.86 -8.28 8.26
N GLY A 228 10.87 -8.98 9.37
CA GLY A 228 10.97 -8.42 10.70
C GLY A 228 9.62 -7.99 11.29
N ASP A 229 9.67 -7.57 12.55
CA ASP A 229 8.52 -7.03 13.26
C ASP A 229 8.45 -5.51 13.07
N PHE A 230 7.44 -5.01 12.42
CA PHE A 230 7.32 -3.60 12.05
C PHE A 230 5.93 -3.00 12.26
N LEU A 231 4.95 -3.83 12.59
CA LEU A 231 3.54 -3.43 12.77
C LEU A 231 2.98 -3.90 14.12
N GLY A 232 3.82 -4.00 15.14
CA GLY A 232 3.45 -4.56 16.42
C GLY A 232 3.17 -6.06 16.30
N ASP A 233 1.97 -6.49 16.68
CA ASP A 233 1.57 -7.90 16.58
C ASP A 233 1.21 -8.35 15.16
N GLN A 234 1.21 -7.45 14.19
CA GLN A 234 0.91 -7.75 12.80
C GLN A 234 2.18 -8.15 12.05
N LYS A 235 2.24 -9.39 11.63
CA LYS A 235 3.38 -9.96 10.92
C LYS A 235 3.00 -10.23 9.46
N CYS A 236 3.78 -9.68 8.55
CA CYS A 236 3.71 -9.96 7.14
C CYS A 236 5.12 -10.07 6.60
N SER A 237 5.38 -11.07 5.78
CA SER A 237 6.68 -11.26 5.12
C SER A 237 6.48 -11.52 3.65
N ILE A 238 7.41 -11.02 2.83
CA ILE A 238 7.46 -11.31 1.39
C ILE A 238 8.76 -12.03 1.09
N LEU A 239 8.65 -13.25 0.59
CA LEU A 239 9.74 -14.04 0.05
C LEU A 239 9.63 -14.06 -1.47
N ARG A 240 10.69 -13.60 -2.16
CA ARG A 240 10.80 -13.69 -3.61
C ARG A 240 11.67 -14.90 -3.97
N LEU A 241 11.12 -15.77 -4.82
CA LEU A 241 11.84 -16.90 -5.38
C LEU A 241 12.01 -16.69 -6.90
N THR A 242 13.25 -16.67 -7.36
CA THR A 242 13.59 -16.61 -8.79
C THR A 242 14.22 -17.93 -9.19
N LEU A 243 13.61 -18.65 -10.12
CA LEU A 243 14.06 -19.96 -10.55
C LEU A 243 14.66 -19.87 -11.96
N ALA A 244 15.86 -20.39 -12.12
CA ALA A 244 16.44 -20.61 -13.45
C ALA A 244 15.63 -21.66 -14.23
N PRO A 245 15.64 -21.66 -15.57
CA PRO A 245 14.93 -22.65 -16.36
C PRO A 245 15.30 -24.08 -15.95
N GLY A 246 14.31 -24.87 -15.59
CA GLY A 246 14.48 -26.26 -15.14
C GLY A 246 14.79 -26.44 -13.65
N ALA A 247 15.10 -25.38 -12.93
CA ALA A 247 15.27 -25.44 -11.47
C ALA A 247 13.94 -25.77 -10.77
N LYS A 248 14.06 -26.45 -9.63
CA LYS A 248 12.92 -26.83 -8.79
C LYS A 248 13.25 -26.54 -7.33
N THR A 249 12.29 -26.05 -6.60
CA THR A 249 12.36 -25.92 -5.16
C THR A 249 11.04 -26.31 -4.52
N THR A 250 11.09 -26.67 -3.24
CA THR A 250 9.89 -26.92 -2.46
C THR A 250 9.84 -25.90 -1.35
N PHE A 251 8.86 -25.04 -1.42
CA PHE A 251 8.56 -24.09 -0.36
C PHE A 251 7.45 -24.66 0.52
N ARG A 252 7.73 -24.75 1.82
CA ARG A 252 6.71 -25.03 2.84
C ARG A 252 6.64 -23.81 3.73
N PRO A 253 5.55 -23.01 3.64
CA PRO A 253 5.37 -21.90 4.55
C PRO A 253 5.18 -22.49 5.94
N GLU A 254 6.20 -22.41 6.76
CA GLU A 254 6.03 -22.57 8.21
C GLU A 254 5.43 -21.27 8.70
N SER A 255 4.34 -21.33 9.45
CA SER A 255 3.86 -20.16 10.15
C SER A 255 5.02 -19.63 10.98
N PRO A 256 5.42 -18.36 10.83
CA PRO A 256 6.38 -17.80 11.76
C PRO A 256 5.87 -18.02 13.17
N ALA A 257 6.72 -18.58 14.00
CA ALA A 257 6.43 -18.83 15.42
C ALA A 257 6.25 -17.48 16.13
#